data_e5c1f512b8a472f27653c557169f396b
#
_entry.id   e5c1f512b8a472f27653c557169f396b
#
_cell.length_a   1.000
_cell.length_b   1.000
_cell.length_c   1.000
_cell.angle_alpha   90.00
_cell.angle_beta   90.00
_cell.angle_gamma   90.00
#
_symmetry.space_group_name_H-M   'P 1'
#
loop_
_entity.id
_entity.type
_entity.pdbx_description
1 polymer ?
#
loop_
_entity_poly.entity_id
_entity_poly.type
_entity_poly.pdbx_seq_one_letter_code
_entity_poly.pdbx_strand_id
1 'polypeptide(L)'
;MKDLTDQQKGSLLAFVAVMFITPDSLFIRLSNIDTWGLVFYRGIIPFLTVFLVMLLIYRLNFFNILLNSGYHGIIYVVTFSITNITFVVSIQNTNVANTLLMIATAPMLSAILGAFILKEPPDKKTWISIIITFVAIVYIFYDSIKIGNFYGDILGFITAIGLAVGAI
;
A
#
# COMPACT_ATOMS: atom_id res chain seq x y z
N MET A 1 19.55 -1.19 -30.44
CA MET A 1 18.57 -1.53 -29.38
C MET A 1 17.26 -0.89 -29.80
N LYS A 2 16.20 -1.69 -30.06
CA LYS A 2 14.88 -1.15 -30.40
C LYS A 2 14.44 -0.21 -29.29
N ASP A 3 14.07 1.01 -29.62
CA ASP A 3 13.55 1.98 -28.68
C ASP A 3 12.23 1.43 -28.12
N LEU A 4 12.26 1.04 -26.83
CA LEU A 4 11.07 0.60 -26.10
C LEU A 4 10.07 1.77 -26.10
N THR A 5 8.81 1.48 -26.35
CA THR A 5 7.73 2.48 -26.20
C THR A 5 7.64 2.91 -24.74
N ASP A 6 7.12 4.10 -24.45
CA ASP A 6 7.00 4.61 -23.07
C ASP A 6 6.15 3.69 -22.19
N GLN A 7 5.15 3.03 -22.77
CA GLN A 7 4.36 2.00 -22.09
C GLN A 7 5.20 0.76 -21.71
N GLN A 8 6.09 0.31 -22.58
CA GLN A 8 6.97 -0.82 -22.29
C GLN A 8 8.02 -0.47 -21.22
N LYS A 9 8.56 0.75 -21.25
CA LYS A 9 9.45 1.23 -20.19
C LYS A 9 8.75 1.30 -18.84
N GLY A 10 7.52 1.85 -18.83
CA GLY A 10 6.71 1.91 -17.61
C GLY A 10 6.38 0.52 -17.04
N SER A 11 6.00 -0.43 -17.89
CA SER A 11 5.75 -1.81 -17.47
C SER A 11 7.00 -2.51 -16.93
N LEU A 12 8.15 -2.30 -17.56
CA LEU A 12 9.42 -2.86 -17.09
C LEU A 12 9.82 -2.28 -15.73
N LEU A 13 9.71 -0.95 -15.56
CA LEU A 13 9.98 -0.30 -14.28
C LEU A 13 9.05 -0.79 -13.17
N ALA A 14 7.76 -0.94 -13.47
CA ALA A 14 6.78 -1.48 -12.52
C ALA A 14 7.13 -2.92 -12.12
N PHE A 15 7.49 -3.77 -13.09
CA PHE A 15 7.91 -5.15 -12.82
C PHE A 15 9.15 -5.20 -11.91
N VAL A 16 10.18 -4.42 -12.22
CA VAL A 16 11.40 -4.33 -11.40
C VAL A 16 11.08 -3.83 -9.99
N ALA A 17 10.24 -2.79 -9.86
CA ALA A 17 9.82 -2.26 -8.56
C ALA A 17 9.11 -3.34 -7.72
N VAL A 18 8.19 -4.10 -8.31
CA VAL A 18 7.49 -5.20 -7.63
C VAL A 18 8.47 -6.29 -7.18
N MET A 19 9.47 -6.64 -7.99
CA MET A 19 10.50 -7.61 -7.60
C MET A 19 11.31 -7.17 -6.37
N PHE A 20 11.59 -5.87 -6.23
CA PHE A 20 12.27 -5.33 -5.05
C PHE A 20 11.38 -5.29 -3.81
N ILE A 21 10.06 -5.12 -3.96
CA ILE A 21 9.11 -5.08 -2.84
C ILE A 21 8.72 -6.50 -2.38
N THR A 22 8.73 -7.49 -3.27
CA THR A 22 8.30 -8.87 -2.96
C THR A 22 8.96 -9.48 -1.72
N PRO A 23 10.28 -9.34 -1.46
CA PRO A 23 10.91 -9.90 -0.28
C PRO A 23 10.54 -9.20 1.05
N ASP A 24 9.92 -8.03 1.01
CA ASP A 24 9.63 -7.21 2.19
C ASP A 24 8.81 -7.96 3.25
N SER A 25 7.73 -8.61 2.84
CA SER A 25 6.87 -9.39 3.73
C SER A 25 7.60 -10.59 4.36
N LEU A 26 8.54 -11.18 3.62
CA LEU A 26 9.39 -12.26 4.12
C LEU A 26 10.35 -11.73 5.19
N PHE A 27 10.99 -10.59 4.95
CA PHE A 27 11.89 -9.96 5.92
C PHE A 27 11.16 -9.56 7.20
N ILE A 28 9.92 -9.06 7.12
CA ILE A 28 9.08 -8.79 8.29
C ILE A 28 8.89 -10.06 9.14
N ARG A 29 8.62 -11.19 8.50
CA ARG A 29 8.41 -12.49 9.21
C ARG A 29 9.69 -13.06 9.79
N LEU A 30 10.80 -12.93 9.09
CA LEU A 30 12.09 -13.48 9.50
C LEU A 30 12.81 -12.60 10.53
N SER A 31 12.49 -11.32 10.60
CA SER A 31 13.04 -10.44 11.63
C SER A 31 12.45 -10.83 12.98
N ASN A 32 13.26 -11.33 13.88
CA ASN A 32 12.88 -11.61 15.27
C ASN A 32 12.74 -10.32 16.12
N ILE A 33 12.17 -9.26 15.52
CA ILE A 33 11.94 -7.96 16.13
C ILE A 33 10.46 -7.88 16.49
N ASP A 34 10.14 -7.24 17.61
CA ASP A 34 8.76 -6.99 18.01
C ASP A 34 8.05 -6.07 17.01
N THR A 35 6.72 -6.14 16.98
CA THR A 35 5.87 -5.41 16.02
C THR A 35 6.16 -3.90 16.02
N TRP A 36 6.30 -3.31 17.20
CA TRP A 36 6.50 -1.86 17.32
C TRP A 36 7.91 -1.44 16.91
N GLY A 37 8.91 -2.27 17.20
CA GLY A 37 10.28 -2.09 16.69
C GLY A 37 10.32 -2.11 15.17
N LEU A 38 9.63 -3.05 14.54
CA LEU A 38 9.50 -3.12 13.07
C LEU A 38 8.84 -1.87 12.49
N VAL A 39 7.73 -1.41 13.07
CA VAL A 39 7.05 -0.18 12.66
C VAL A 39 8.00 1.02 12.75
N PHE A 40 8.74 1.11 13.86
CA PHE A 40 9.70 2.19 14.06
C PHE A 40 10.82 2.18 13.00
N TYR A 41 11.48 1.04 12.79
CA TYR A 41 12.57 0.96 11.81
C TYR A 41 12.09 1.18 10.38
N ARG A 42 10.90 0.71 10.02
CA ARG A 42 10.29 0.95 8.71
C ARG A 42 9.86 2.40 8.50
N GLY A 43 9.64 3.16 9.56
CA GLY A 43 9.39 4.60 9.47
C GLY A 43 10.69 5.40 9.40
N ILE A 44 11.62 5.15 10.34
CA ILE A 44 12.80 6.01 10.51
C ILE A 44 13.82 5.85 9.38
N ILE A 45 14.07 4.62 8.90
CA ILE A 45 15.10 4.39 7.88
C ILE A 45 14.73 5.04 6.54
N PRO A 46 13.54 4.83 5.95
CA PRO A 46 13.14 5.52 4.73
C PRO A 46 13.04 7.05 4.93
N PHE A 47 12.55 7.50 6.09
CA PHE A 47 12.52 8.92 6.42
C PHE A 47 13.90 9.55 6.36
N LEU A 48 14.89 8.98 7.04
CA LEU A 48 16.27 9.49 7.03
C LEU A 48 16.86 9.47 5.62
N THR A 49 16.62 8.38 4.87
CA THR A 49 17.13 8.26 3.49
C THR A 49 16.53 9.34 2.59
N VAL A 50 15.22 9.48 2.58
CA VAL A 50 14.53 10.49 1.74
C VAL A 50 14.89 11.89 2.21
N PHE A 51 14.94 12.14 3.51
CA PHE A 51 15.33 13.44 4.07
C PHE A 51 16.73 13.87 3.65
N LEU A 52 17.72 12.96 3.74
CA LEU A 52 19.09 13.23 3.31
C LEU A 52 19.17 13.49 1.80
N VAL A 53 18.50 12.67 0.99
CA VAL A 53 18.46 12.85 -0.47
C VAL A 53 17.83 14.20 -0.84
N MET A 54 16.71 14.55 -0.19
CA MET A 54 16.02 15.82 -0.44
C MET A 54 16.87 17.02 0.01
N LEU A 55 17.60 16.92 1.13
CA LEU A 55 18.54 17.95 1.55
C LEU A 55 19.67 18.16 0.55
N LEU A 56 20.20 17.08 -0.03
CA LEU A 56 21.26 17.14 -1.02
C LEU A 56 20.80 17.78 -2.34
N ILE A 57 19.56 17.46 -2.79
CA ILE A 57 19.01 17.93 -4.06
C ILE A 57 18.46 19.36 -3.92
N TYR A 58 17.61 19.60 -2.92
CA TYR A 58 16.86 20.87 -2.80
C TYR A 58 17.46 21.83 -1.77
N ARG A 59 18.48 21.42 -1.03
CA ARG A 59 19.10 22.24 0.03
C ARG A 59 18.04 22.80 0.99
N LEU A 60 18.14 24.10 1.34
CA LEU A 60 17.18 24.76 2.24
C LEU A 60 15.79 24.99 1.63
N ASN A 61 15.64 24.93 0.31
CA ASN A 61 14.34 25.05 -0.36
C ASN A 61 13.41 23.88 -0.08
N PHE A 62 13.92 22.77 0.44
CA PHE A 62 13.14 21.62 0.88
C PHE A 62 12.02 22.01 1.88
N PHE A 63 12.31 22.85 2.85
CA PHE A 63 11.31 23.28 3.84
C PHE A 63 10.17 24.08 3.22
N ASN A 64 10.46 24.93 2.23
CA ASN A 64 9.44 25.65 1.51
C ASN A 64 8.54 24.74 0.67
N ILE A 65 9.09 23.69 0.07
CA ILE A 65 8.33 22.69 -0.69
C ILE A 65 7.38 21.94 0.26
N LEU A 66 7.89 21.56 1.43
CA LEU A 66 7.10 20.85 2.44
C LEU A 66 5.93 21.71 2.96
N LEU A 67 6.17 22.97 3.26
CA LEU A 67 5.15 23.92 3.72
C LEU A 67 4.10 24.21 2.65
N ASN A 68 4.51 24.23 1.37
CA ASN A 68 3.60 24.45 0.25
C ASN A 68 2.74 23.22 -0.11
N SER A 69 3.02 22.03 0.45
CA SER A 69 2.19 20.82 0.26
C SER A 69 0.78 20.97 0.85
N GLY A 70 0.58 21.90 1.78
CA GLY A 70 -0.71 22.25 2.33
C GLY A 70 -1.45 21.08 3.00
N TYR A 71 -2.79 21.22 3.07
CA TYR A 71 -3.67 20.25 3.74
C TYR A 71 -3.64 18.85 3.12
N HIS A 72 -3.53 18.75 1.80
CA HIS A 72 -3.49 17.46 1.10
C HIS A 72 -2.25 16.63 1.47
N GLY A 73 -1.11 17.28 1.65
CA GLY A 73 0.11 16.62 2.12
C GLY A 73 -0.06 16.01 3.51
N ILE A 74 -0.75 16.70 4.42
CA ILE A 74 -1.01 16.20 5.78
C ILE A 74 -1.92 14.98 5.74
N ILE A 75 -2.99 15.01 4.95
CA ILE A 75 -3.90 13.86 4.79
C ILE A 75 -3.12 12.66 4.26
N TYR A 76 -2.30 12.85 3.23
CA TYR A 76 -1.50 11.78 2.65
C TYR A 76 -0.56 11.15 3.69
N VAL A 77 0.17 11.97 4.45
CA VAL A 77 1.10 11.50 5.50
C VAL A 77 0.37 10.69 6.57
N VAL A 78 -0.77 11.19 7.05
CA VAL A 78 -1.57 10.49 8.08
C VAL A 78 -2.08 9.15 7.53
N THR A 79 -2.68 9.16 6.34
CA THR A 79 -3.19 7.94 5.69
C THR A 79 -2.08 6.93 5.45
N PHE A 80 -0.94 7.37 4.93
CA PHE A 80 0.20 6.51 4.66
C PHE A 80 0.82 5.93 5.94
N SER A 81 0.88 6.71 7.02
CA SER A 81 1.36 6.24 8.32
C SER A 81 0.46 5.15 8.89
N ILE A 82 -0.86 5.36 8.88
CA ILE A 82 -1.83 4.34 9.31
C ILE A 82 -1.69 3.08 8.46
N THR A 83 -1.58 3.21 7.15
CA THR A 83 -1.41 2.11 6.21
C THR A 83 -0.16 1.28 6.52
N ASN A 84 0.97 1.92 6.80
CA ASN A 84 2.19 1.22 7.16
C ASN A 84 2.08 0.46 8.48
N ILE A 85 1.47 1.06 9.50
CA ILE A 85 1.25 0.42 10.80
C ILE A 85 0.34 -0.80 10.63
N THR A 86 -0.81 -0.64 9.98
CA THR A 86 -1.78 -1.71 9.79
C THR A 86 -1.22 -2.85 8.94
N PHE A 87 -0.37 -2.56 7.97
CA PHE A 87 0.34 -3.56 7.16
C PHE A 87 1.24 -4.45 8.02
N VAL A 88 2.13 -3.86 8.82
CA VAL A 88 3.08 -4.61 9.66
C VAL A 88 2.31 -5.45 10.68
N VAL A 89 1.33 -4.85 11.35
CA VAL A 89 0.52 -5.56 12.35
C VAL A 89 -0.29 -6.68 11.71
N SER A 90 -0.83 -6.49 10.50
CA SER A 90 -1.53 -7.52 9.74
C SER A 90 -0.63 -8.72 9.47
N ILE A 91 0.55 -8.52 8.86
CA ILE A 91 1.48 -9.61 8.53
C ILE A 91 1.88 -10.42 9.76
N GLN A 92 1.97 -9.81 10.93
CA GLN A 92 2.33 -10.52 12.15
C GLN A 92 1.15 -11.27 12.79
N ASN A 93 -0.08 -10.87 12.53
CA ASN A 93 -1.28 -11.44 13.16
C ASN A 93 -2.12 -12.34 12.25
N THR A 94 -1.75 -12.48 10.96
CA THR A 94 -2.40 -13.42 10.03
C THR A 94 -1.37 -14.07 9.10
N ASN A 95 -1.85 -14.89 8.16
CA ASN A 95 -0.98 -15.43 7.12
C ASN A 95 -0.57 -14.32 6.15
N VAL A 96 0.73 -14.25 5.81
CA VAL A 96 1.28 -13.28 4.84
C VAL A 96 0.49 -13.28 3.53
N ALA A 97 0.12 -14.47 3.03
CA ALA A 97 -0.68 -14.58 1.82
C ALA A 97 -2.04 -13.88 1.94
N ASN A 98 -2.71 -14.01 3.09
CA ASN A 98 -3.98 -13.33 3.33
C ASN A 98 -3.81 -11.81 3.33
N THR A 99 -2.81 -11.29 4.05
CA THR A 99 -2.50 -9.85 4.03
C THR A 99 -2.27 -9.34 2.62
N LEU A 100 -1.45 -10.04 1.82
CA LEU A 100 -1.17 -9.63 0.44
C LEU A 100 -2.40 -9.72 -0.47
N LEU A 101 -3.26 -10.71 -0.29
CA LEU A 101 -4.52 -10.82 -1.00
C LEU A 101 -5.48 -9.69 -0.64
N MET A 102 -5.55 -9.29 0.65
CA MET A 102 -6.32 -8.11 1.04
C MET A 102 -5.78 -6.84 0.39
N ILE A 103 -4.47 -6.63 0.37
CA ILE A 103 -3.84 -5.49 -0.29
C ILE A 103 -4.09 -5.48 -1.80
N ALA A 104 -4.10 -6.65 -2.44
CA ALA A 104 -4.42 -6.77 -3.87
C ALA A 104 -5.84 -6.28 -4.21
N THR A 105 -6.71 -6.05 -3.22
CA THR A 105 -8.01 -5.41 -3.42
C THR A 105 -7.95 -3.89 -3.55
N ALA A 106 -6.80 -3.25 -3.24
CA ALA A 106 -6.67 -1.80 -3.29
C ALA A 106 -7.06 -1.17 -4.63
N PRO A 107 -6.71 -1.73 -5.81
CA PRO A 107 -7.18 -1.19 -7.09
C PRO A 107 -8.71 -1.23 -7.24
N MET A 108 -9.37 -2.27 -6.71
CA MET A 108 -10.83 -2.37 -6.69
C MET A 108 -11.44 -1.25 -5.84
N LEU A 109 -10.91 -1.06 -4.64
CA LEU A 109 -11.36 -0.01 -3.71
C LEU A 109 -11.10 1.39 -4.31
N SER A 110 -9.95 1.58 -4.96
CA SER A 110 -9.62 2.83 -5.66
C SER A 110 -10.60 3.11 -6.80
N ALA A 111 -10.99 2.11 -7.59
CA ALA A 111 -12.00 2.27 -8.64
C ALA A 111 -13.38 2.67 -8.08
N ILE A 112 -13.78 2.06 -6.96
CA ILE A 112 -15.04 2.41 -6.28
C ILE A 112 -14.97 3.84 -5.73
N LEU A 113 -13.92 4.18 -5.01
CA LEU A 113 -13.74 5.54 -4.45
C LEU A 113 -13.64 6.59 -5.55
N GLY A 114 -12.92 6.30 -6.65
CA GLY A 114 -12.83 7.16 -7.82
C GLY A 114 -14.19 7.46 -8.44
N ALA A 115 -15.07 6.43 -8.53
CA ALA A 115 -16.43 6.61 -9.01
C ALA A 115 -17.25 7.59 -8.15
N PHE A 116 -17.06 7.56 -6.82
CA PHE A 116 -17.80 8.43 -5.91
C PHE A 116 -17.16 9.82 -5.74
N ILE A 117 -15.84 9.89 -5.62
CA ILE A 117 -15.11 11.13 -5.31
C ILE A 117 -14.84 11.92 -6.59
N LEU A 118 -14.27 11.26 -7.61
CA LEU A 118 -13.88 11.89 -8.88
C LEU A 118 -15.04 11.91 -9.90
N LYS A 119 -16.13 11.19 -9.61
CA LYS A 119 -17.28 11.02 -10.54
C LYS A 119 -16.89 10.36 -11.87
N GLU A 120 -15.88 9.53 -11.84
CA GLU A 120 -15.39 8.75 -12.98
C GLU A 120 -15.85 7.29 -12.84
N PRO A 121 -17.05 6.93 -13.35
CA PRO A 121 -17.57 5.57 -13.18
C PRO A 121 -16.71 4.56 -13.95
N PRO A 122 -16.34 3.43 -13.31
CA PRO A 122 -15.58 2.38 -13.96
C PRO A 122 -16.41 1.72 -15.06
N ASP A 123 -15.74 1.16 -16.05
CA ASP A 123 -16.38 0.44 -17.15
C ASP A 123 -17.04 -0.88 -16.67
N LYS A 124 -17.86 -1.50 -17.54
CA LYS A 124 -18.58 -2.75 -17.22
C LYS A 124 -17.63 -3.90 -16.85
N LYS A 125 -16.43 -3.94 -17.45
CA LYS A 125 -15.45 -5.00 -17.18
C LYS A 125 -14.87 -4.85 -15.78
N THR A 126 -14.60 -3.60 -15.38
CA THR A 126 -14.13 -3.27 -14.02
C THR A 126 -15.18 -3.65 -12.98
N TRP A 127 -16.48 -3.39 -13.22
CA TRP A 127 -17.55 -3.82 -12.31
C TRP A 127 -17.61 -5.34 -12.12
N ILE A 128 -17.44 -6.12 -13.19
CA ILE A 128 -17.38 -7.59 -13.10
C ILE A 128 -16.18 -8.01 -12.24
N SER A 129 -15.01 -7.41 -12.45
CA SER A 129 -13.82 -7.69 -11.67
C SER A 129 -14.01 -7.36 -10.19
N ILE A 130 -14.68 -6.24 -9.87
CA ILE A 130 -15.03 -5.84 -8.49
C ILE A 130 -15.89 -6.92 -7.82
N ILE A 131 -16.91 -7.43 -8.49
CA ILE A 131 -17.80 -8.47 -7.94
C ILE A 131 -17.02 -9.76 -7.68
N ILE A 132 -16.19 -10.21 -8.61
CA ILE A 132 -15.38 -11.42 -8.45
C ILE A 132 -14.41 -11.27 -7.28
N THR A 133 -13.75 -10.12 -7.18
CA THR A 133 -12.82 -9.83 -6.07
C THR A 133 -13.54 -9.79 -4.73
N PHE A 134 -14.74 -9.20 -4.68
CA PHE A 134 -15.55 -9.16 -3.46
C PHE A 134 -15.92 -10.57 -2.97
N VAL A 135 -16.34 -11.46 -3.86
CA VAL A 135 -16.63 -12.87 -3.52
C VAL A 135 -15.38 -13.56 -2.97
N ALA A 136 -14.21 -13.34 -3.58
CA ALA A 136 -12.95 -13.91 -3.10
C ALA A 136 -12.60 -13.40 -1.68
N ILE A 137 -12.79 -12.11 -1.40
CA ILE A 137 -12.57 -11.54 -0.06
C ILE A 137 -13.48 -12.21 0.97
N VAL A 138 -14.78 -12.33 0.68
CA VAL A 138 -15.74 -12.98 1.59
C VAL A 138 -15.33 -14.40 1.91
N TYR A 139 -14.85 -15.15 0.90
CA TYR A 139 -14.36 -16.51 1.10
C TYR A 139 -13.14 -16.56 2.04
N ILE A 140 -12.16 -15.66 1.83
CA ILE A 140 -10.96 -15.57 2.67
C ILE A 140 -11.33 -15.23 4.12
N PHE A 141 -12.20 -14.24 4.33
CA PHE A 141 -12.65 -13.87 5.67
C PHE A 141 -13.37 -15.02 6.39
N TYR A 142 -14.20 -15.76 5.65
CA TYR A 142 -14.92 -16.90 6.21
C TYR A 142 -13.97 -18.01 6.72
N ASP A 143 -12.92 -18.27 5.96
CA ASP A 143 -11.90 -19.26 6.35
C ASP A 143 -11.04 -18.76 7.52
N SER A 144 -10.67 -17.50 7.52
CA SER A 144 -9.88 -16.86 8.58
C SER A 144 -10.58 -16.80 9.94
N ILE A 145 -11.91 -16.65 9.96
CA ILE A 145 -12.68 -16.70 11.21
C ILE A 145 -12.51 -18.07 11.86
N LYS A 146 -12.54 -19.16 11.09
CA LYS A 146 -12.38 -20.53 11.60
C LYS A 146 -10.98 -20.77 12.17
N ILE A 147 -9.96 -20.12 11.64
CA ILE A 147 -8.56 -20.31 12.02
C ILE A 147 -8.13 -19.35 13.14
N GLY A 148 -8.93 -18.33 13.46
CA GLY A 148 -8.64 -17.33 14.49
C GLY A 148 -7.73 -16.17 14.02
N ASN A 149 -7.50 -16.02 12.73
CA ASN A 149 -6.63 -14.99 12.13
C ASN A 149 -7.38 -13.73 11.68
N PHE A 150 -8.65 -13.63 12.00
CA PHE A 150 -9.57 -12.58 11.55
C PHE A 150 -9.08 -11.15 11.85
N TYR A 151 -8.44 -10.94 13.00
CA TYR A 151 -7.92 -9.63 13.39
C TYR A 151 -6.85 -9.12 12.41
N GLY A 152 -5.92 -9.99 12.02
CA GLY A 152 -4.88 -9.63 11.05
C GLY A 152 -5.44 -9.34 9.66
N ASP A 153 -6.47 -10.06 9.23
CA ASP A 153 -7.13 -9.87 7.94
C ASP A 153 -7.89 -8.54 7.88
N ILE A 154 -8.57 -8.15 8.96
CA ILE A 154 -9.20 -6.80 9.05
C ILE A 154 -8.13 -5.71 8.87
N LEU A 155 -6.98 -5.83 9.53
CA LEU A 155 -5.90 -4.85 9.39
C LEU A 155 -5.33 -4.83 7.96
N GLY A 156 -5.23 -5.99 7.31
CA GLY A 156 -4.86 -6.09 5.89
C GLY A 156 -5.86 -5.36 4.99
N PHE A 157 -7.15 -5.49 5.27
CA PHE A 157 -8.20 -4.77 4.53
C PHE A 157 -8.17 -3.26 4.78
N ILE A 158 -7.93 -2.81 6.02
CA ILE A 158 -7.70 -1.40 6.34
C ILE A 158 -6.48 -0.85 5.59
N THR A 159 -5.42 -1.64 5.48
CA THR A 159 -4.25 -1.30 4.66
C THR A 159 -4.64 -1.08 3.19
N ALA A 160 -5.47 -1.96 2.63
CA ALA A 160 -5.97 -1.81 1.25
C ALA A 160 -6.79 -0.53 1.05
N ILE A 161 -7.65 -0.19 2.02
CA ILE A 161 -8.40 1.09 2.00
C ILE A 161 -7.45 2.28 2.03
N GLY A 162 -6.44 2.25 2.90
CA GLY A 162 -5.45 3.33 2.99
C GLY A 162 -4.66 3.52 1.69
N LEU A 163 -4.26 2.42 1.04
CA LEU A 163 -3.62 2.47 -0.28
C LEU A 163 -4.55 3.02 -1.36
N ALA A 164 -5.83 2.63 -1.33
CA ALA A 164 -6.83 3.11 -2.27
C ALA A 164 -7.09 4.62 -2.12
N VAL A 165 -7.17 5.12 -0.89
CA VAL A 165 -7.30 6.55 -0.60
C VAL A 165 -6.06 7.33 -1.03
N GLY A 166 -4.87 6.77 -0.82
CA GLY A 166 -3.62 7.40 -1.25
C GLY A 166 -3.41 7.44 -2.76
N ALA A 167 -4.20 6.68 -3.54
CA ALA A 167 -4.14 6.64 -5.00
C ALA A 167 -5.11 7.62 -5.68
N ILE A 168 -5.99 8.28 -4.93
CA ILE A 168 -6.98 9.27 -5.38
C ILE A 168 -6.54 10.68 -5.02
#